data_955b99beec4c00fe028473a1478be65d
#
_entry.id   955b99beec4c00fe028473a1478be65d
#
_cell.length_a   1.000
_cell.length_b   1.000
_cell.length_c   1.000
_cell.angle_alpha   90.00
_cell.angle_beta   90.00
_cell.angle_gamma   90.00
#
_symmetry.space_group_name_H-M   'P 1'
#
loop_
_entity.id
_entity.type
_entity.pdbx_description
1 polymer ?
#
loop_
_entity_poly.entity_id
_entity_poly.type
_entity_poly.pdbx_seq_one_letter_code
_entity_poly.pdbx_strand_id
1 'polypeptide(L)'
;LRQLGNRSRIIVGTPGRINDHLKRKSLNLSATKYLVLDETDRMLDMGFTPQIELILKFVPKDHQTLLFSATLPQNIVRISERYLNKPQRISTGSTSVPIAKIKQETLQVFKENKYDQLVDQFIARKGSILVFVKTKRGADKMVKRLKEEGHSADAIHGDLRQSKRDRVISSFRKGLKRILIATDVAARGLDIPLIQHVINYDLPQVPEDYVHRIGRTARAGTEGSALTFLTPDDRSMWNEISKLIDPNFKPAPRGARGDSRGGKRGKAPYNKKRKFRDEKKSSYGRSSSSSRDGEKKSFGYKGKSSFGDKSKPSSYGRSSSSSRDGEKKSFGYKGKSS
;
A
#
# COMPACT_ATOMS: atom_id res chain seq x y z
N LEU A 1 -11.34 20.98 -13.18
CA LEU A 1 -11.83 22.38 -13.05
C LEU A 1 -13.11 22.63 -13.83
N ARG A 2 -13.21 22.25 -15.11
CA ARG A 2 -14.43 22.46 -15.93
C ARG A 2 -15.70 21.84 -15.30
N GLN A 3 -15.60 20.66 -14.68
CA GLN A 3 -16.74 19.99 -14.04
C GLN A 3 -17.22 20.70 -12.76
N LEU A 4 -16.32 21.29 -11.97
CA LEU A 4 -16.69 22.06 -10.78
C LEU A 4 -17.41 23.39 -11.11
N GLY A 5 -17.11 24.00 -12.27
CA GLY A 5 -17.79 25.20 -12.77
C GLY A 5 -19.25 24.97 -13.16
N ASN A 6 -19.64 23.73 -13.44
CA ASN A 6 -20.98 23.38 -13.94
C ASN A 6 -22.01 23.07 -12.81
N ARG A 7 -21.86 23.64 -11.61
CA ARG A 7 -22.77 23.45 -10.46
C ARG A 7 -23.04 21.97 -10.18
N SER A 8 -21.99 21.16 -10.05
CA SER A 8 -22.12 19.73 -9.71
C SER A 8 -22.93 19.57 -8.42
N ARG A 9 -23.98 18.76 -8.45
CA ARG A 9 -24.83 18.46 -7.29
C ARG A 9 -24.16 17.51 -6.29
N ILE A 10 -23.27 16.67 -6.77
CA ILE A 10 -22.51 15.70 -5.99
C ILE A 10 -21.03 15.97 -6.20
N ILE A 11 -20.31 16.13 -5.10
CA ILE A 11 -18.85 16.35 -5.07
C ILE A 11 -18.24 15.20 -4.31
N VAL A 12 -17.32 14.49 -4.95
CA VAL A 12 -16.57 13.38 -4.34
C VAL A 12 -15.09 13.71 -4.39
N GLY A 13 -14.41 13.56 -3.28
CA GLY A 13 -12.99 13.81 -3.20
C GLY A 13 -12.36 13.38 -1.89
N THR A 14 -11.03 13.26 -1.87
CA THR A 14 -10.28 13.09 -0.63
C THR A 14 -10.23 14.42 0.14
N PRO A 15 -10.13 14.40 1.49
CA PRO A 15 -10.13 15.62 2.31
C PRO A 15 -9.09 16.65 1.85
N GLY A 16 -7.86 16.21 1.54
CA GLY A 16 -6.81 17.10 1.05
C GLY A 16 -7.16 17.77 -0.28
N ARG A 17 -7.81 17.04 -1.21
CA ARG A 17 -8.19 17.59 -2.52
C ARG A 17 -9.34 18.58 -2.43
N ILE A 18 -10.32 18.29 -1.59
CA ILE A 18 -11.43 19.21 -1.31
C ILE A 18 -10.87 20.51 -0.72
N ASN A 19 -9.99 20.44 0.27
CA ASN A 19 -9.35 21.60 0.87
C ASN A 19 -8.52 22.43 -0.12
N ASP A 20 -7.80 21.79 -1.04
CA ASP A 20 -7.08 22.47 -2.10
C ASP A 20 -8.03 23.33 -2.96
N HIS A 21 -9.17 22.77 -3.35
CA HIS A 21 -10.18 23.49 -4.11
C HIS A 21 -10.89 24.61 -3.32
N LEU A 22 -11.14 24.39 -2.02
CA LEU A 22 -11.69 25.41 -1.12
C LEU A 22 -10.73 26.59 -0.97
N LYS A 23 -9.43 26.33 -0.74
CA LYS A 23 -8.38 27.37 -0.66
C LYS A 23 -8.27 28.17 -1.95
N ARG A 24 -8.38 27.52 -3.10
CA ARG A 24 -8.36 28.17 -4.43
C ARG A 24 -9.69 28.83 -4.80
N LYS A 25 -10.69 28.79 -3.93
CA LYS A 25 -12.05 29.30 -4.20
C LYS A 25 -12.67 28.72 -5.48
N SER A 26 -12.19 27.56 -5.94
CA SER A 26 -12.74 26.85 -7.10
C SER A 26 -13.84 25.86 -6.74
N LEU A 27 -14.14 25.72 -5.43
CA LEU A 27 -15.22 24.95 -4.88
C LEU A 27 -15.94 25.77 -3.82
N ASN A 28 -17.27 25.75 -3.85
CA ASN A 28 -18.14 26.38 -2.86
C ASN A 28 -19.05 25.31 -2.25
N LEU A 29 -19.02 25.17 -0.92
CA LEU A 29 -19.85 24.22 -0.16
C LEU A 29 -20.99 24.88 0.61
N SER A 30 -21.25 26.18 0.44
CA SER A 30 -22.26 26.93 1.21
C SER A 30 -23.71 26.45 1.01
N ALA A 31 -23.98 25.68 -0.02
CA ALA A 31 -25.31 25.08 -0.28
C ALA A 31 -25.35 23.57 -0.01
N THR A 32 -24.35 23.02 0.69
CA THR A 32 -24.27 21.59 0.99
C THR A 32 -25.33 21.21 2.01
N LYS A 33 -26.18 20.26 1.67
CA LYS A 33 -27.22 19.69 2.56
C LYS A 33 -26.82 18.37 3.19
N TYR A 34 -25.93 17.63 2.53
CA TYR A 34 -25.49 16.31 2.96
C TYR A 34 -23.96 16.23 2.92
N LEU A 35 -23.37 15.85 4.03
CA LEU A 35 -21.95 15.52 4.13
C LEU A 35 -21.81 14.01 4.38
N VAL A 36 -21.05 13.34 3.55
CA VAL A 36 -20.78 11.90 3.71
C VAL A 36 -19.29 11.72 3.99
N LEU A 37 -19.01 11.11 5.12
CA LEU A 37 -17.66 10.66 5.51
C LEU A 37 -17.63 9.15 5.36
N ASP A 38 -16.92 8.66 4.34
CA ASP A 38 -16.80 7.24 4.04
C ASP A 38 -15.40 6.73 4.37
N GLU A 39 -15.28 5.47 4.78
CA GLU A 39 -14.05 4.89 5.32
C GLU A 39 -13.41 5.78 6.42
N THR A 40 -14.23 6.22 7.39
CA THR A 40 -13.81 7.21 8.40
C THR A 40 -12.69 6.69 9.30
N ASP A 41 -12.71 5.40 9.70
CA ASP A 41 -11.62 4.75 10.41
C ASP A 41 -10.29 5.02 9.69
N ARG A 42 -10.31 4.84 8.40
CA ARG A 42 -9.14 5.05 7.57
C ARG A 42 -8.70 6.50 7.47
N MET A 43 -9.65 7.41 7.31
CA MET A 43 -9.30 8.84 7.25
C MET A 43 -8.59 9.29 8.52
N LEU A 44 -8.95 8.71 9.67
CA LEU A 44 -8.35 9.05 10.95
C LEU A 44 -6.96 8.44 11.11
N ASP A 45 -6.78 7.17 10.73
CA ASP A 45 -5.47 6.51 10.73
C ASP A 45 -4.45 7.25 9.87
N MET A 46 -4.92 7.86 8.78
CA MET A 46 -4.09 8.72 7.92
C MET A 46 -3.89 10.14 8.45
N GLY A 47 -4.45 10.49 9.60
CA GLY A 47 -4.33 11.81 10.20
C GLY A 47 -5.10 12.90 9.48
N PHE A 48 -6.18 12.57 8.76
CA PHE A 48 -7.01 13.56 8.04
C PHE A 48 -7.97 14.36 8.92
N THR A 49 -7.96 14.16 10.23
CA THR A 49 -8.80 14.95 11.16
C THR A 49 -8.74 16.47 10.91
N PRO A 50 -7.55 17.11 10.82
CA PRO A 50 -7.48 18.56 10.59
C PRO A 50 -8.09 18.97 9.25
N GLN A 51 -7.96 18.12 8.22
CA GLN A 51 -8.51 18.39 6.90
C GLN A 51 -10.04 18.29 6.89
N ILE A 52 -10.61 17.33 7.63
CA ILE A 52 -12.06 17.17 7.78
C ILE A 52 -12.62 18.37 8.54
N GLU A 53 -11.99 18.78 9.64
CA GLU A 53 -12.40 19.96 10.42
C GLU A 53 -12.36 21.24 9.59
N LEU A 54 -11.40 21.37 8.70
CA LEU A 54 -11.33 22.53 7.81
C LEU A 54 -12.50 22.52 6.81
N ILE A 55 -12.88 21.36 6.25
CA ILE A 55 -14.03 21.23 5.33
C ILE A 55 -15.32 21.61 6.05
N LEU A 56 -15.53 21.13 7.28
CA LEU A 56 -16.70 21.44 8.09
C LEU A 56 -16.92 22.92 8.30
N LYS A 57 -15.87 23.75 8.32
CA LYS A 57 -16.00 25.22 8.43
C LYS A 57 -16.66 25.86 7.20
N PHE A 58 -16.65 25.20 6.05
CA PHE A 58 -17.24 25.68 4.79
C PHE A 58 -18.62 25.09 4.51
N VAL A 59 -19.05 24.09 5.28
CA VAL A 59 -20.37 23.47 5.17
C VAL A 59 -21.36 24.24 6.07
N PRO A 60 -22.60 24.53 5.63
CA PRO A 60 -23.61 25.18 6.47
C PRO A 60 -23.85 24.41 7.78
N LYS A 61 -24.25 25.13 8.84
CA LYS A 61 -24.61 24.47 10.12
C LYS A 61 -25.78 23.52 9.97
N ASP A 62 -26.75 23.89 9.13
CA ASP A 62 -27.92 23.09 8.81
C ASP A 62 -27.62 22.12 7.66
N HIS A 63 -26.99 20.99 8.00
CA HIS A 63 -26.73 19.89 7.08
C HIS A 63 -26.86 18.55 7.80
N GLN A 64 -27.12 17.50 7.06
CA GLN A 64 -27.08 16.13 7.57
C GLN A 64 -25.71 15.53 7.31
N THR A 65 -25.09 14.96 8.36
CA THR A 65 -23.84 14.21 8.24
C THR A 65 -24.12 12.71 8.29
N LEU A 66 -23.60 11.96 7.33
CA LEU A 66 -23.58 10.50 7.31
C LEU A 66 -22.13 10.04 7.45
N LEU A 67 -21.89 9.15 8.42
CA LEU A 67 -20.58 8.60 8.69
C LEU A 67 -20.59 7.08 8.47
N PHE A 68 -19.74 6.61 7.58
CA PHE A 68 -19.57 5.19 7.31
C PHE A 68 -18.17 4.75 7.75
N SER A 69 -18.09 3.62 8.43
CA SER A 69 -16.85 3.02 8.91
C SER A 69 -16.99 1.51 8.99
N ALA A 70 -15.94 0.78 8.63
CA ALA A 70 -15.94 -0.67 8.77
C ALA A 70 -15.68 -1.10 10.22
N THR A 71 -14.95 -0.29 10.97
CA THR A 71 -14.63 -0.50 12.38
C THR A 71 -15.06 0.71 13.21
N LEU A 72 -15.37 0.51 14.48
CA LEU A 72 -15.76 1.57 15.40
C LEU A 72 -14.89 1.56 16.67
N PRO A 73 -13.58 1.77 16.55
CA PRO A 73 -12.73 1.95 17.72
C PRO A 73 -13.07 3.25 18.45
N GLN A 74 -12.63 3.40 19.70
CA GLN A 74 -13.00 4.51 20.58
C GLN A 74 -12.69 5.90 19.99
N ASN A 75 -11.63 6.03 19.21
CA ASN A 75 -11.29 7.27 18.51
C ASN A 75 -12.34 7.66 17.48
N ILE A 76 -12.92 6.69 16.74
CA ILE A 76 -14.03 6.92 15.79
C ILE A 76 -15.29 7.35 16.53
N VAL A 77 -15.60 6.71 17.64
CA VAL A 77 -16.77 7.08 18.47
C VAL A 77 -16.66 8.54 18.91
N ARG A 78 -15.52 8.97 19.46
CA ARG A 78 -15.30 10.36 19.88
C ARG A 78 -15.45 11.37 18.74
N ILE A 79 -14.99 11.00 17.56
CA ILE A 79 -15.08 11.86 16.38
C ILE A 79 -16.52 11.88 15.84
N SER A 80 -17.22 10.76 15.87
CA SER A 80 -18.63 10.73 15.51
C SER A 80 -19.47 11.65 16.40
N GLU A 81 -19.24 11.65 17.71
CA GLU A 81 -19.90 12.57 18.66
C GLU A 81 -19.61 14.05 18.35
N ARG A 82 -18.45 14.34 17.80
CA ARG A 82 -18.03 15.72 17.46
C ARG A 82 -18.63 16.22 16.14
N TYR A 83 -18.82 15.33 15.17
CA TYR A 83 -19.25 15.72 13.81
C TYR A 83 -20.71 15.40 13.51
N LEU A 84 -21.34 14.57 14.32
CA LEU A 84 -22.75 14.19 14.14
C LEU A 84 -23.63 14.85 15.21
N ASN A 85 -24.82 15.23 14.80
CA ASN A 85 -25.83 15.79 15.70
C ASN A 85 -26.91 14.73 15.97
N LYS A 86 -27.01 14.24 17.22
CA LYS A 86 -27.95 13.20 17.65
C LYS A 86 -28.00 12.01 16.65
N PRO A 87 -26.86 11.35 16.38
CA PRO A 87 -26.81 10.35 15.32
C PRO A 87 -27.63 9.11 15.66
N GLN A 88 -28.31 8.58 14.64
CA GLN A 88 -28.85 7.24 14.69
C GLN A 88 -27.74 6.26 14.27
N ARG A 89 -27.45 5.29 15.13
CA ARG A 89 -26.46 4.25 14.85
C ARG A 89 -27.14 3.06 14.18
N ILE A 90 -26.70 2.75 12.96
CA ILE A 90 -27.16 1.59 12.19
C ILE A 90 -25.96 0.65 12.03
N SER A 91 -26.11 -0.59 12.50
CA SER A 91 -25.10 -1.63 12.35
C SER A 91 -25.63 -2.76 11.47
N THR A 92 -24.95 -3.05 10.37
CA THR A 92 -25.29 -4.16 9.47
C THR A 92 -24.54 -5.44 9.83
N GLY A 93 -24.83 -5.98 11.02
CA GLY A 93 -24.17 -7.17 11.55
C GLY A 93 -22.93 -6.85 12.41
N SER A 94 -22.36 -7.87 13.04
CA SER A 94 -21.07 -7.75 13.71
C SER A 94 -19.96 -7.67 12.64
N THR A 95 -18.90 -6.94 12.93
CA THR A 95 -17.68 -6.90 12.08
C THR A 95 -17.09 -8.29 11.83
N SER A 96 -17.51 -9.29 12.61
CA SER A 96 -17.13 -10.68 12.47
C SER A 96 -17.93 -11.47 11.41
N VAL A 97 -19.14 -11.03 11.02
CA VAL A 97 -19.99 -11.82 10.09
C VAL A 97 -19.43 -11.87 8.65
N PRO A 98 -18.93 -10.78 8.04
CA PRO A 98 -18.24 -10.87 6.76
C PRO A 98 -16.97 -11.70 6.84
N ILE A 99 -16.29 -11.66 7.98
CA ILE A 99 -15.05 -12.42 8.25
C ILE A 99 -15.34 -13.93 8.37
N ALA A 100 -16.48 -14.31 8.95
CA ALA A 100 -16.89 -15.71 9.12
C ALA A 100 -17.10 -16.45 7.79
N LYS A 101 -17.40 -15.74 6.69
CA LYS A 101 -17.56 -16.33 5.35
C LYS A 101 -16.24 -16.45 4.58
N ILE A 102 -15.15 -15.96 5.13
CA ILE A 102 -13.82 -16.00 4.52
C ILE A 102 -13.03 -17.11 5.18
N LYS A 103 -12.65 -18.13 4.42
CA LYS A 103 -11.72 -19.15 4.91
C LYS A 103 -10.36 -18.50 5.13
N GLN A 104 -9.96 -18.35 6.39
CA GLN A 104 -8.69 -17.73 6.76
C GLN A 104 -7.66 -18.81 7.09
N GLU A 105 -6.48 -18.66 6.49
CA GLU A 105 -5.34 -19.56 6.67
C GLU A 105 -4.10 -18.74 7.01
N THR A 106 -3.21 -19.28 7.82
CA THR A 106 -1.90 -18.71 8.10
C THR A 106 -0.81 -19.69 7.70
N LEU A 107 0.28 -19.17 7.14
CA LEU A 107 1.45 -19.97 6.79
C LEU A 107 2.69 -19.36 7.43
N GLN A 108 3.36 -20.14 8.29
CA GLN A 108 4.64 -19.75 8.85
C GLN A 108 5.72 -19.89 7.80
N VAL A 109 6.45 -18.81 7.54
CA VAL A 109 7.47 -18.77 6.49
C VAL A 109 8.73 -18.07 6.99
N PHE A 110 9.88 -18.48 6.49
CA PHE A 110 11.11 -17.72 6.63
C PHE A 110 11.25 -16.71 5.50
N LYS A 111 11.96 -15.60 5.74
CA LYS A 111 12.11 -14.52 4.76
C LYS A 111 12.73 -15.02 3.44
N GLU A 112 13.64 -15.95 3.54
CA GLU A 112 14.37 -16.54 2.43
C GLU A 112 13.44 -17.30 1.46
N ASN A 113 12.49 -18.05 2.01
CA ASN A 113 11.60 -18.93 1.24
C ASN A 113 10.24 -18.29 0.93
N LYS A 114 10.03 -17.04 1.39
CA LYS A 114 8.72 -16.38 1.32
C LYS A 114 8.20 -16.22 -0.11
N TYR A 115 9.09 -15.96 -1.05
CA TYR A 115 8.70 -15.81 -2.45
C TYR A 115 8.36 -17.16 -3.09
N ASP A 116 9.15 -18.19 -2.84
CA ASP A 116 8.92 -19.51 -3.42
C ASP A 116 7.60 -20.10 -2.89
N GLN A 117 7.34 -19.92 -1.59
CA GLN A 117 6.04 -20.25 -0.99
C GLN A 117 4.88 -19.48 -1.64
N LEU A 118 5.08 -18.21 -2.08
CA LEU A 118 4.05 -17.49 -2.81
C LEU A 118 3.76 -18.10 -4.18
N VAL A 119 4.79 -18.51 -4.89
CA VAL A 119 4.64 -19.18 -6.20
C VAL A 119 3.90 -20.50 -6.05
N ASP A 120 4.23 -21.30 -5.03
CA ASP A 120 3.50 -22.53 -4.70
C ASP A 120 2.00 -22.28 -4.48
N GLN A 121 1.66 -21.16 -3.82
CA GLN A 121 0.26 -20.78 -3.62
C GLN A 121 -0.45 -20.40 -4.93
N PHE A 122 0.27 -19.87 -5.91
CA PHE A 122 -0.31 -19.60 -7.23
C PHE A 122 -0.62 -20.89 -8.01
N ILE A 123 0.16 -21.92 -7.80
CA ILE A 123 -0.08 -23.24 -8.40
C ILE A 123 -1.26 -23.92 -7.71
N ALA A 124 -1.29 -23.90 -6.38
CA ALA A 124 -2.32 -24.56 -5.58
C ALA A 124 -3.71 -23.93 -5.70
N ARG A 125 -3.81 -22.63 -5.95
CA ARG A 125 -5.08 -21.88 -6.02
C ARG A 125 -5.44 -21.54 -7.45
N LYS A 126 -6.63 -21.91 -7.87
CA LYS A 126 -7.21 -21.51 -9.16
C LYS A 126 -7.93 -20.17 -9.01
N GLY A 127 -8.11 -19.44 -10.14
CA GLY A 127 -8.88 -18.20 -10.18
C GLY A 127 -8.08 -16.93 -9.84
N SER A 128 -8.78 -15.87 -9.50
CA SER A 128 -8.22 -14.53 -9.29
C SER A 128 -7.57 -14.38 -7.91
N ILE A 129 -6.36 -13.85 -7.87
CA ILE A 129 -5.56 -13.69 -6.65
C ILE A 129 -5.15 -12.23 -6.49
N LEU A 130 -5.46 -11.66 -5.33
CA LEU A 130 -4.95 -10.35 -4.90
C LEU A 130 -3.89 -10.55 -3.82
N VAL A 131 -2.67 -10.08 -4.08
CA VAL A 131 -1.55 -10.18 -3.15
C VAL A 131 -1.23 -8.80 -2.58
N PHE A 132 -1.21 -8.70 -1.26
CA PHE A 132 -0.83 -7.48 -0.56
C PHE A 132 0.65 -7.48 -0.18
N VAL A 133 1.33 -6.42 -0.60
CA VAL A 133 2.74 -6.16 -0.27
C VAL A 133 2.89 -4.79 0.41
N LYS A 134 3.90 -4.66 1.25
CA LYS A 134 4.11 -3.47 2.07
C LYS A 134 4.48 -2.23 1.25
N THR A 135 5.24 -2.38 0.16
CA THR A 135 5.81 -1.24 -0.56
C THR A 135 5.53 -1.26 -2.06
N LYS A 136 5.38 -0.07 -2.66
CA LYS A 136 5.22 0.11 -4.11
C LYS A 136 6.39 -0.46 -4.92
N ARG A 137 7.64 -0.25 -4.46
CA ARG A 137 8.83 -0.84 -5.11
C ARG A 137 8.84 -2.36 -5.00
N GLY A 138 8.37 -2.90 -3.87
CA GLY A 138 8.19 -4.34 -3.68
C GLY A 138 7.17 -4.91 -4.67
N ALA A 139 6.06 -4.20 -4.91
CA ALA A 139 5.05 -4.61 -5.88
C ALA A 139 5.64 -4.68 -7.30
N ASP A 140 6.35 -3.64 -7.75
CA ASP A 140 6.97 -3.61 -9.07
C ASP A 140 8.02 -4.71 -9.26
N LYS A 141 8.90 -4.90 -8.25
CA LYS A 141 9.93 -5.94 -8.27
C LYS A 141 9.32 -7.33 -8.34
N MET A 142 8.29 -7.57 -7.54
CA MET A 142 7.58 -8.86 -7.53
C MET A 142 6.91 -9.15 -8.86
N VAL A 143 6.20 -8.19 -9.45
CA VAL A 143 5.58 -8.36 -10.77
C VAL A 143 6.59 -8.60 -11.87
N LYS A 144 7.76 -7.90 -11.82
CA LYS A 144 8.82 -8.13 -12.79
C LYS A 144 9.29 -9.59 -12.73
N ARG A 145 9.62 -10.10 -11.54
CA ARG A 145 10.07 -11.48 -11.35
C ARG A 145 8.98 -12.49 -11.76
N LEU A 146 7.74 -12.28 -11.37
CA LEU A 146 6.62 -13.14 -11.75
C LEU A 146 6.42 -13.22 -13.27
N LYS A 147 6.60 -12.12 -13.98
CA LYS A 147 6.52 -12.10 -15.46
C LYS A 147 7.68 -12.85 -16.12
N GLU A 148 8.88 -12.72 -15.59
CA GLU A 148 10.06 -13.48 -16.03
C GLU A 148 9.86 -14.99 -15.85
N GLU A 149 9.13 -15.41 -14.80
CA GLU A 149 8.74 -16.78 -14.52
C GLU A 149 7.44 -17.23 -15.25
N GLY A 150 6.91 -16.41 -16.18
CA GLY A 150 5.74 -16.75 -17.00
C GLY A 150 4.38 -16.50 -16.36
N HIS A 151 4.32 -15.93 -15.15
CA HIS A 151 3.05 -15.66 -14.49
C HIS A 151 2.35 -14.42 -15.04
N SER A 152 1.01 -14.50 -15.20
CA SER A 152 0.16 -13.40 -15.66
C SER A 152 -0.18 -12.45 -14.50
N ALA A 153 0.74 -11.55 -14.16
CA ALA A 153 0.62 -10.62 -13.04
C ALA A 153 0.73 -9.16 -13.45
N ASP A 154 0.06 -8.27 -12.69
CA ASP A 154 0.24 -6.82 -12.77
C ASP A 154 0.28 -6.19 -11.37
N ALA A 155 0.88 -4.98 -11.25
CA ALA A 155 0.94 -4.23 -10.01
C ALA A 155 -0.08 -3.09 -9.98
N ILE A 156 -0.58 -2.78 -8.76
CA ILE A 156 -1.35 -1.57 -8.50
C ILE A 156 -0.87 -0.87 -7.22
N HIS A 157 -0.38 0.36 -7.35
CA HIS A 157 0.15 1.17 -6.26
C HIS A 157 0.00 2.67 -6.55
N GLY A 158 0.27 3.51 -5.53
CA GLY A 158 0.00 4.94 -5.60
C GLY A 158 0.73 5.73 -6.67
N ASP A 159 1.90 5.26 -7.14
CA ASP A 159 2.70 5.96 -8.17
C ASP A 159 2.20 5.73 -9.60
N LEU A 160 1.23 4.83 -9.78
CA LEU A 160 0.66 4.60 -11.11
C LEU A 160 -0.26 5.76 -11.51
N ARG A 161 -0.09 6.25 -12.76
CA ARG A 161 -1.04 7.19 -13.37
C ARG A 161 -2.43 6.56 -13.45
N GLN A 162 -3.47 7.38 -13.31
CA GLN A 162 -4.85 6.89 -13.28
C GLN A 162 -5.19 6.00 -14.49
N SER A 163 -4.81 6.41 -15.69
CA SER A 163 -5.04 5.63 -16.91
C SER A 163 -4.42 4.23 -16.89
N LYS A 164 -3.24 4.08 -16.23
CA LYS A 164 -2.60 2.78 -16.05
C LYS A 164 -3.34 1.95 -15.00
N ARG A 165 -3.81 2.58 -13.92
CA ARG A 165 -4.62 1.89 -12.90
C ARG A 165 -5.91 1.33 -13.49
N ASP A 166 -6.62 2.14 -14.26
CA ASP A 166 -7.87 1.75 -14.93
C ASP A 166 -7.65 0.58 -15.91
N ARG A 167 -6.53 0.61 -16.64
CA ARG A 167 -6.14 -0.50 -17.53
C ARG A 167 -5.82 -1.78 -16.77
N VAL A 168 -5.07 -1.70 -15.67
CA VAL A 168 -4.73 -2.86 -14.81
C VAL A 168 -6.00 -3.48 -14.23
N ILE A 169 -6.89 -2.66 -13.67
CA ILE A 169 -8.17 -3.10 -13.11
C ILE A 169 -9.04 -3.76 -14.18
N SER A 170 -9.15 -3.13 -15.37
CA SER A 170 -9.92 -3.67 -16.49
C SER A 170 -9.36 -5.02 -16.94
N SER A 171 -8.03 -5.16 -17.04
CA SER A 171 -7.37 -6.40 -17.42
C SER A 171 -7.60 -7.52 -16.40
N PHE A 172 -7.52 -7.19 -15.10
CA PHE A 172 -7.78 -8.13 -14.03
C PHE A 172 -9.27 -8.55 -14.01
N ARG A 173 -10.19 -7.58 -14.15
CA ARG A 173 -11.64 -7.84 -14.21
C ARG A 173 -12.04 -8.75 -15.37
N LYS A 174 -11.37 -8.61 -16.52
CA LYS A 174 -11.56 -9.45 -17.70
C LYS A 174 -10.87 -10.82 -17.62
N GLY A 175 -10.18 -11.12 -16.53
CA GLY A 175 -9.42 -12.36 -16.37
C GLY A 175 -8.13 -12.44 -17.19
N LEU A 176 -7.75 -11.37 -17.93
CA LEU A 176 -6.50 -11.32 -18.69
C LEU A 176 -5.26 -11.35 -17.80
N LYS A 177 -5.42 -10.89 -16.58
CA LYS A 177 -4.42 -10.98 -15.51
C LYS A 177 -5.05 -11.69 -14.33
N ARG A 178 -4.45 -12.81 -13.93
CA ARG A 178 -4.95 -13.63 -12.82
C ARG A 178 -4.46 -13.14 -11.47
N ILE A 179 -3.26 -12.55 -11.43
CA ILE A 179 -2.57 -12.14 -10.21
C ILE A 179 -2.45 -10.62 -10.20
N LEU A 180 -2.93 -9.99 -9.13
CA LEU A 180 -2.79 -8.57 -8.88
C LEU A 180 -1.98 -8.33 -7.61
N ILE A 181 -0.83 -7.67 -7.74
CA ILE A 181 0.01 -7.29 -6.61
C ILE A 181 -0.33 -5.85 -6.21
N ALA A 182 -0.73 -5.64 -4.97
CA ALA A 182 -1.26 -4.36 -4.51
C ALA A 182 -0.61 -3.86 -3.22
N THR A 183 -0.57 -2.55 -3.05
CA THR A 183 -0.37 -1.91 -1.74
C THR A 183 -1.72 -1.48 -1.17
N ASP A 184 -1.83 -1.35 0.16
CA ASP A 184 -3.07 -0.97 0.84
C ASP A 184 -3.72 0.27 0.24
N VAL A 185 -2.95 1.35 0.08
CA VAL A 185 -3.44 2.63 -0.44
C VAL A 185 -4.08 2.47 -1.82
N ALA A 186 -3.56 1.60 -2.65
CA ALA A 186 -4.04 1.45 -4.03
C ALA A 186 -5.18 0.43 -4.15
N ALA A 187 -5.24 -0.55 -3.28
CA ALA A 187 -6.29 -1.57 -3.29
C ALA A 187 -7.61 -1.09 -2.69
N ARG A 188 -7.58 0.02 -1.95
CA ARG A 188 -8.78 0.60 -1.35
C ARG A 188 -9.65 1.30 -2.39
N GLY A 189 -10.96 1.26 -2.15
CA GLY A 189 -11.92 1.83 -3.08
C GLY A 189 -11.93 1.15 -4.46
N LEU A 190 -11.13 0.09 -4.64
CA LEU A 190 -11.18 -0.68 -5.87
C LEU A 190 -12.43 -1.54 -5.87
N ASP A 191 -13.35 -1.23 -6.77
CA ASP A 191 -14.41 -2.13 -7.13
C ASP A 191 -13.85 -3.20 -8.08
N ILE A 192 -13.27 -4.24 -7.49
CA ILE A 192 -12.84 -5.43 -8.21
C ILE A 192 -13.80 -6.55 -7.83
N PRO A 193 -14.72 -6.91 -8.71
CA PRO A 193 -15.59 -8.06 -8.46
C PRO A 193 -14.80 -9.36 -8.51
N LEU A 194 -15.23 -10.35 -7.73
CA LEU A 194 -14.81 -11.74 -7.84
C LEU A 194 -13.33 -12.03 -7.53
N ILE A 195 -12.73 -11.37 -6.54
CA ILE A 195 -11.46 -11.84 -6.00
C ILE A 195 -11.75 -13.12 -5.21
N GLN A 196 -11.22 -14.25 -5.67
CA GLN A 196 -11.41 -15.54 -5.01
C GLN A 196 -10.43 -15.72 -3.85
N HIS A 197 -9.20 -15.24 -4.01
CA HIS A 197 -8.14 -15.42 -3.02
C HIS A 197 -7.45 -14.09 -2.70
N VAL A 198 -7.32 -13.80 -1.42
CA VAL A 198 -6.46 -12.72 -0.91
C VAL A 198 -5.24 -13.35 -0.25
N ILE A 199 -4.05 -12.89 -0.60
CA ILE A 199 -2.81 -13.30 0.04
C ILE A 199 -2.16 -12.09 0.70
N ASN A 200 -2.06 -12.08 2.01
CA ASN A 200 -1.26 -11.12 2.75
C ASN A 200 0.20 -11.60 2.73
N TYR A 201 0.94 -11.24 1.67
CA TYR A 201 2.37 -11.53 1.59
C TYR A 201 3.13 -10.79 2.69
N ASP A 202 2.81 -9.52 2.92
CA ASP A 202 3.28 -8.75 4.07
C ASP A 202 2.09 -8.37 4.94
N LEU A 203 2.26 -8.39 6.27
CA LEU A 203 1.25 -7.88 7.18
C LEU A 203 1.01 -6.39 6.97
N PRO A 204 -0.19 -5.89 7.24
CA PRO A 204 -0.49 -4.46 7.20
C PRO A 204 0.26 -3.72 8.30
N GLN A 205 0.33 -2.39 8.17
CA GLN A 205 0.96 -1.54 9.17
C GLN A 205 0.06 -1.25 10.38
N VAL A 206 -1.25 -1.34 10.18
CA VAL A 206 -2.29 -1.20 11.21
C VAL A 206 -3.22 -2.41 11.15
N PRO A 207 -3.65 -2.93 12.31
CA PRO A 207 -4.47 -4.15 12.37
C PRO A 207 -5.78 -4.05 11.58
N GLU A 208 -6.42 -2.89 11.56
CA GLU A 208 -7.70 -2.62 10.89
C GLU A 208 -7.60 -2.85 9.38
N ASP A 209 -6.43 -2.60 8.78
CA ASP A 209 -6.19 -2.85 7.37
C ASP A 209 -6.33 -4.32 6.99
N TYR A 210 -6.10 -5.22 7.93
CA TYR A 210 -6.29 -6.64 7.69
C TYR A 210 -7.74 -6.97 7.31
N VAL A 211 -8.70 -6.42 8.03
CA VAL A 211 -10.13 -6.59 7.76
C VAL A 211 -10.48 -6.04 6.37
N HIS A 212 -9.98 -4.85 6.05
CA HIS A 212 -10.17 -4.23 4.74
C HIS A 212 -9.56 -5.03 3.59
N ARG A 213 -8.42 -5.71 3.82
CA ARG A 213 -7.76 -6.57 2.83
C ARG A 213 -8.56 -7.84 2.57
N ILE A 214 -8.88 -8.59 3.62
CA ILE A 214 -9.61 -9.85 3.46
C ILE A 214 -11.03 -9.61 2.95
N GLY A 215 -11.65 -8.47 3.30
CA GLY A 215 -12.94 -8.03 2.75
C GLY A 215 -12.93 -7.70 1.25
N ARG A 216 -11.81 -7.90 0.53
CA ARG A 216 -11.77 -7.87 -0.95
C ARG A 216 -12.26 -9.16 -1.56
N THR A 217 -12.33 -10.26 -0.82
CA THR A 217 -12.95 -11.52 -1.24
C THR A 217 -14.30 -11.76 -0.55
N ALA A 218 -14.98 -12.83 -0.87
CA ALA A 218 -16.27 -13.22 -0.31
C ALA A 218 -17.38 -12.14 -0.41
N ARG A 219 -17.39 -11.36 -1.48
CA ARG A 219 -18.40 -10.33 -1.72
C ARG A 219 -19.63 -10.91 -2.38
N ALA A 220 -20.77 -10.23 -2.18
CA ALA A 220 -22.05 -10.59 -2.77
C ALA A 220 -22.47 -12.06 -2.52
N GLY A 221 -22.13 -12.62 -1.35
CA GLY A 221 -22.53 -13.97 -0.97
C GLY A 221 -21.67 -15.10 -1.53
N THR A 222 -20.58 -14.77 -2.25
CA THR A 222 -19.63 -15.78 -2.73
C THR A 222 -18.68 -16.24 -1.62
N GLU A 223 -18.15 -17.44 -1.74
CA GLU A 223 -17.06 -17.91 -0.89
C GLU A 223 -15.72 -17.30 -1.30
N GLY A 224 -14.83 -17.14 -0.34
CA GLY A 224 -13.49 -16.62 -0.57
C GLY A 224 -12.48 -17.12 0.43
N SER A 225 -11.20 -17.03 0.10
CA SER A 225 -10.13 -17.40 1.02
C SER A 225 -9.12 -16.29 1.21
N ALA A 226 -8.57 -16.22 2.42
CA ALA A 226 -7.49 -15.32 2.79
C ALA A 226 -6.34 -16.12 3.38
N LEU A 227 -5.15 -16.00 2.80
CA LEU A 227 -3.93 -16.60 3.30
C LEU A 227 -3.00 -15.50 3.82
N THR A 228 -2.43 -15.70 4.98
CA THR A 228 -1.51 -14.76 5.59
C THR A 228 -0.15 -15.41 5.84
N PHE A 229 0.90 -14.85 5.28
CA PHE A 229 2.26 -15.26 5.56
C PHE A 229 2.76 -14.59 6.83
N LEU A 230 3.30 -15.41 7.73
CA LEU A 230 3.82 -14.96 9.01
C LEU A 230 5.29 -15.32 9.12
N THR A 231 6.13 -14.30 9.29
CA THR A 231 7.52 -14.48 9.66
C THR A 231 7.68 -14.39 11.18
N PRO A 232 8.80 -14.84 11.76
CA PRO A 232 9.04 -14.69 13.21
C PRO A 232 8.93 -13.25 13.72
N ASP A 233 9.23 -12.27 12.85
CA ASP A 233 9.15 -10.83 13.20
C ASP A 233 7.71 -10.32 13.24
N ASP A 234 6.79 -10.98 12.59
CA ASP A 234 5.38 -10.55 12.43
C ASP A 234 4.51 -10.84 13.68
N ARG A 235 5.05 -11.56 14.66
CA ARG A 235 4.30 -12.06 15.82
C ARG A 235 3.53 -10.97 16.58
N SER A 236 4.14 -9.81 16.79
CA SER A 236 3.49 -8.72 17.54
C SER A 236 2.26 -8.21 16.80
N MET A 237 2.44 -7.86 15.53
CA MET A 237 1.35 -7.37 14.67
C MET A 237 0.27 -8.42 14.49
N TRP A 238 0.64 -9.70 14.32
CA TRP A 238 -0.32 -10.77 14.19
C TRP A 238 -1.18 -10.95 15.45
N ASN A 239 -0.60 -10.80 16.64
CA ASN A 239 -1.37 -10.84 17.89
C ASN A 239 -2.38 -9.68 17.99
N GLU A 240 -2.04 -8.49 17.51
CA GLU A 240 -2.95 -7.35 17.47
C GLU A 240 -4.09 -7.58 16.48
N ILE A 241 -3.78 -8.10 15.29
CA ILE A 241 -4.78 -8.50 14.29
C ILE A 241 -5.70 -9.58 14.85
N SER A 242 -5.13 -10.60 15.49
CA SER A 242 -5.92 -11.72 16.04
C SER A 242 -6.90 -11.26 17.14
N LYS A 243 -6.50 -10.32 17.99
CA LYS A 243 -7.40 -9.71 18.98
C LYS A 243 -8.52 -8.90 18.35
N LEU A 244 -8.26 -8.26 17.20
CA LEU A 244 -9.27 -7.51 16.46
C LEU A 244 -10.32 -8.44 15.83
N ILE A 245 -9.88 -9.60 15.35
CA ILE A 245 -10.75 -10.60 14.68
C ILE A 245 -11.53 -11.42 15.69
N ASP A 246 -10.85 -11.87 16.74
CA ASP A 246 -11.41 -12.67 17.82
C ASP A 246 -11.15 -12.00 19.17
N PRO A 247 -12.17 -11.38 19.78
CA PRO A 247 -12.05 -10.76 21.10
C PRO A 247 -11.61 -11.74 22.21
N ASN A 248 -11.83 -13.06 22.01
CA ASN A 248 -11.43 -14.10 22.96
C ASN A 248 -10.00 -14.62 22.72
N PHE A 249 -9.31 -14.11 21.71
CA PHE A 249 -7.96 -14.52 21.36
C PHE A 249 -7.00 -14.29 22.54
N LYS A 250 -6.37 -15.36 22.99
CA LYS A 250 -5.29 -15.30 23.97
C LYS A 250 -3.96 -15.58 23.26
N PRO A 251 -3.03 -14.62 23.23
CA PRO A 251 -1.72 -14.86 22.62
C PRO A 251 -1.01 -16.01 23.34
N ALA A 252 -0.44 -16.92 22.57
CA ALA A 252 0.38 -17.99 23.13
C ALA A 252 1.47 -17.39 24.02
N PRO A 253 1.72 -17.96 25.22
CA PRO A 253 2.78 -17.46 26.09
C PRO A 253 4.08 -17.37 25.28
N ARG A 254 4.87 -16.33 25.53
CA ARG A 254 6.21 -16.24 24.97
C ARG A 254 6.94 -17.48 25.45
N GLY A 255 7.07 -18.49 24.62
CA GLY A 255 7.88 -19.64 24.92
C GLY A 255 9.21 -19.12 25.41
N ALA A 256 9.62 -19.54 26.59
CA ALA A 256 10.97 -19.32 27.07
C ALA A 256 11.87 -19.60 25.88
N ARG A 257 12.66 -18.62 25.46
CA ARG A 257 13.76 -18.86 24.51
C ARG A 257 14.45 -20.07 25.10
N GLY A 258 14.36 -21.21 24.39
CA GLY A 258 15.09 -22.38 24.82
C GLY A 258 16.52 -21.94 25.01
N ASP A 259 16.90 -21.85 26.26
CA ASP A 259 18.27 -21.66 26.68
C ASP A 259 19.07 -22.91 26.25
N SER A 260 19.30 -22.99 24.94
CA SER A 260 20.31 -23.90 24.41
C SER A 260 21.74 -23.40 24.71
N ARG A 261 21.88 -22.63 25.82
CA ARG A 261 23.16 -22.30 26.46
C ARG A 261 23.26 -23.05 27.76
N GLY A 262 23.39 -24.33 27.71
CA GLY A 262 23.58 -25.16 28.88
C GLY A 262 24.22 -26.51 28.56
N GLY A 263 24.99 -26.58 27.50
CA GLY A 263 25.98 -27.64 27.38
C GLY A 263 27.01 -27.43 28.48
N LYS A 264 26.82 -28.09 29.64
CA LYS A 264 27.86 -28.24 30.68
C LYS A 264 29.10 -28.78 29.96
N ARG A 265 30.03 -27.90 29.62
CA ARG A 265 31.41 -28.29 29.39
C ARG A 265 31.90 -28.91 30.67
N GLY A 266 31.90 -30.23 30.74
CA GLY A 266 32.57 -30.99 31.76
C GLY A 266 34.00 -30.52 31.82
N LYS A 267 34.38 -29.95 32.99
CA LYS A 267 35.78 -29.67 33.30
C LYS A 267 36.51 -31.02 33.30
N ALA A 268 37.28 -31.29 32.26
CA ALA A 268 38.31 -32.32 32.31
C ALA A 268 39.33 -31.92 33.38
N PRO A 269 39.78 -32.85 34.26
CA PRO A 269 40.74 -32.54 35.29
C PRO A 269 42.11 -32.26 34.62
N TYR A 270 42.62 -31.09 34.95
CA TYR A 270 43.95 -30.63 34.59
C TYR A 270 45.00 -31.50 35.31
N ASN A 271 45.61 -32.44 34.62
CA ASN A 271 46.68 -33.26 35.12
C ASN A 271 48.00 -32.53 34.92
N LYS A 272 48.52 -31.93 36.04
CA LYS A 272 49.86 -31.43 36.17
C LYS A 272 50.79 -32.62 36.21
N LYS A 273 51.69 -32.73 35.21
CA LYS A 273 53.07 -33.18 35.33
C LYS A 273 53.62 -33.58 33.95
N ARG A 274 54.56 -32.83 33.43
CA ARG A 274 55.89 -33.33 33.12
C ARG A 274 56.76 -32.18 32.62
N LYS A 275 57.85 -32.08 33.37
CA LYS A 275 59.04 -31.26 33.16
C LYS A 275 59.92 -31.80 32.02
N PHE A 276 60.76 -30.86 31.55
CA PHE A 276 62.10 -31.04 30.90
C PHE A 276 62.08 -31.53 29.44
N ARG A 277 62.67 -30.80 28.50
CA ARG A 277 64.11 -30.64 28.28
C ARG A 277 64.33 -29.70 27.08
N ASP A 278 65.15 -28.75 27.28
CA ASP A 278 66.26 -28.12 26.64
C ASP A 278 66.62 -28.52 25.18
N GLU A 279 67.08 -27.47 24.55
CA GLU A 279 68.25 -27.23 23.69
C GLU A 279 67.93 -27.09 22.22
N LYS A 280 68.29 -26.03 21.67
CA LYS A 280 69.42 -25.34 21.14
C LYS A 280 69.15 -24.67 19.79
N LYS A 281 69.46 -23.38 19.77
CA LYS A 281 70.29 -22.65 18.83
C LYS A 281 70.06 -22.81 17.30
N SER A 282 69.81 -21.73 16.60
CA SER A 282 70.71 -20.77 15.99
C SER A 282 69.94 -19.77 15.14
N SER A 283 69.98 -18.51 15.36
CA SER A 283 70.93 -17.48 14.96
C SER A 283 70.99 -17.21 13.46
N TYR A 284 71.04 -15.90 13.24
CA TYR A 284 71.24 -15.12 12.02
C TYR A 284 69.97 -14.61 11.38
N GLY A 285 69.76 -13.32 11.13
CA GLY A 285 70.64 -12.16 11.23
C GLY A 285 69.88 -10.98 10.62
N ARG A 286 70.02 -9.83 11.25
CA ARG A 286 70.10 -8.47 10.73
C ARG A 286 69.74 -8.26 9.28
N SER A 287 68.99 -7.19 8.92
CA SER A 287 69.32 -5.77 9.05
C SER A 287 68.16 -4.96 8.49
N SER A 288 67.74 -3.97 9.20
CA SER A 288 68.00 -2.53 9.04
C SER A 288 67.22 -1.80 7.95
N SER A 289 66.40 -0.86 8.47
CA SER A 289 66.26 0.55 8.06
C SER A 289 65.70 0.82 6.68
N SER A 290 64.71 1.67 6.51
CA SER A 290 64.72 3.08 6.79
C SER A 290 63.37 3.70 6.37
N SER A 291 63.02 4.68 7.14
CA SER A 291 62.07 5.78 6.92
C SER A 291 62.02 6.33 5.49
N ARG A 292 60.86 6.78 5.07
CA ARG A 292 60.62 8.14 4.55
C ARG A 292 59.14 8.35 4.21
N ASP A 293 58.63 9.30 4.90
CA ASP A 293 57.78 10.45 4.59
C ASP A 293 57.26 10.68 3.17
N GLY A 294 56.05 11.23 3.14
CA GLY A 294 55.55 12.06 2.04
C GLY A 294 54.26 11.50 1.40
N GLU A 295 53.21 12.08 1.32
CA GLU A 295 52.69 13.44 1.30
C GLU A 295 51.17 13.36 1.02
N LYS A 296 50.45 14.15 1.74
CA LYS A 296 49.02 14.45 1.47
C LYS A 296 48.89 15.18 0.14
N LYS A 297 47.95 14.78 -0.70
CA LYS A 297 47.37 15.68 -1.70
C LYS A 297 45.86 15.64 -1.65
N SER A 298 45.32 16.72 -1.06
CA SER A 298 43.96 17.19 -1.21
C SER A 298 43.80 17.81 -2.60
N PHE A 299 42.70 17.48 -3.28
CA PHE A 299 42.26 18.29 -4.41
C PHE A 299 40.87 18.84 -4.09
N GLY A 300 40.87 20.12 -3.74
CA GLY A 300 39.69 20.97 -3.72
C GLY A 300 39.35 21.43 -5.13
N TYR A 301 38.08 21.42 -5.46
CA TYR A 301 37.56 22.05 -6.67
C TYR A 301 36.83 23.32 -6.29
N LYS A 302 37.44 24.45 -6.63
CA LYS A 302 36.84 25.78 -6.62
C LYS A 302 36.09 26.02 -7.94
N GLY A 303 34.91 26.61 -7.78
CA GLY A 303 34.11 27.08 -8.89
C GLY A 303 34.68 28.29 -9.62
N LYS A 304 34.07 28.59 -10.76
CA LYS A 304 33.87 29.93 -11.26
C LYS A 304 32.72 29.99 -12.27
N SER A 305 31.88 30.94 -12.00
CA SER A 305 30.84 31.53 -12.85
C SER A 305 31.40 32.23 -14.09
N SER A 306 30.63 32.24 -15.20
CA SER A 306 30.41 33.51 -15.97
C SER A 306 29.40 33.26 -17.11
N PHE A 307 28.33 33.99 -17.06
CA PHE A 307 27.71 34.92 -17.99
C PHE A 307 28.03 34.75 -19.49
N GLY A 308 26.96 34.70 -20.30
CA GLY A 308 27.03 34.87 -21.74
C GLY A 308 25.64 34.85 -22.39
N ASP A 309 24.98 36.02 -22.32
CA ASP A 309 23.81 36.46 -23.06
C ASP A 309 24.12 36.53 -24.56
N LYS A 310 23.16 36.11 -25.44
CA LYS A 310 22.87 36.79 -26.73
C LYS A 310 21.75 36.09 -27.52
N SER A 311 20.61 36.80 -27.56
CA SER A 311 19.92 37.30 -28.77
C SER A 311 19.30 36.32 -29.76
N LYS A 312 17.99 36.50 -29.92
CA LYS A 312 17.12 36.27 -31.10
C LYS A 312 17.66 37.04 -32.35
N PRO A 313 17.08 36.96 -33.57
CA PRO A 313 15.71 36.66 -33.97
C PRO A 313 15.49 36.02 -35.38
N SER A 314 14.23 35.99 -35.79
CA SER A 314 13.63 36.02 -37.13
C SER A 314 13.62 34.74 -37.97
N SER A 315 12.71 34.41 -38.80
CA SER A 315 11.41 34.89 -39.29
C SER A 315 11.08 34.12 -40.57
N TYR A 316 9.79 34.13 -40.93
CA TYR A 316 9.25 33.89 -42.25
C TYR A 316 8.97 32.45 -42.74
N GLY A 317 7.71 32.28 -43.13
CA GLY A 317 7.27 31.43 -44.20
C GLY A 317 5.78 31.12 -44.21
N ARG A 318 5.01 32.03 -44.82
CA ARG A 318 3.60 31.90 -45.30
C ARG A 318 3.55 31.05 -46.56
N SER A 319 2.46 30.26 -46.70
CA SER A 319 1.61 30.12 -47.93
C SER A 319 0.57 29.05 -47.63
N SER A 320 -0.70 29.36 -47.57
CA SER A 320 -1.72 29.62 -48.57
C SER A 320 -2.33 28.34 -49.16
N SER A 321 -3.64 28.18 -48.80
CA SER A 321 -4.80 27.83 -49.64
C SER A 321 -4.90 26.44 -50.23
N SER A 322 -6.00 25.75 -49.96
CA SER A 322 -7.11 25.62 -50.91
C SER A 322 -8.30 24.84 -50.32
N SER A 323 -9.43 25.44 -50.55
CA SER A 323 -10.80 24.95 -50.37
C SER A 323 -11.07 23.70 -51.18
N ARG A 324 -11.94 22.81 -50.69
CA ARG A 324 -12.96 22.18 -51.50
C ARG A 324 -14.11 21.63 -50.68
N ASP A 325 -15.29 22.06 -51.11
CA ASP A 325 -16.65 21.67 -50.75
C ASP A 325 -16.92 20.17 -50.92
N GLY A 326 -17.94 19.68 -50.22
CA GLY A 326 -18.56 18.41 -50.60
C GLY A 326 -19.44 17.80 -49.51
N GLU A 327 -20.67 18.23 -49.51
CA GLU A 327 -21.93 17.47 -49.44
C GLU A 327 -22.41 16.87 -48.11
N LYS A 328 -23.51 17.47 -47.70
CA LYS A 328 -24.52 16.96 -46.72
C LYS A 328 -25.29 15.78 -47.36
N LYS A 329 -25.41 14.68 -46.63
CA LYS A 329 -26.52 13.73 -46.78
C LYS A 329 -27.19 13.52 -45.42
N SER A 330 -28.41 14.05 -45.34
CA SER A 330 -29.41 13.77 -44.32
C SER A 330 -30.05 12.41 -44.58
N PHE A 331 -30.12 11.55 -43.54
CA PHE A 331 -31.07 10.43 -43.55
C PHE A 331 -32.06 10.62 -42.43
N GLY A 332 -33.28 10.92 -42.80
CA GLY A 332 -34.45 10.92 -41.96
C GLY A 332 -34.93 9.50 -41.68
N TYR A 333 -35.27 9.21 -40.43
CA TYR A 333 -35.97 7.99 -40.09
C TYR A 333 -37.43 8.33 -39.72
N LYS A 334 -38.35 7.84 -40.55
CA LYS A 334 -39.80 7.89 -40.31
C LYS A 334 -40.19 6.80 -39.30
N GLY A 335 -40.94 7.18 -38.28
CA GLY A 335 -41.62 6.27 -37.39
C GLY A 335 -42.80 5.54 -38.08
N LYS A 336 -43.09 4.36 -37.57
CA LYS A 336 -44.43 3.75 -37.68
C LYS A 336 -44.79 3.15 -36.34
N SER A 337 -45.90 3.63 -35.85
CA SER A 337 -46.73 3.10 -34.78
C SER A 337 -47.40 1.79 -35.20
N SER A 338 -47.41 0.82 -34.33
CA SER A 338 -48.55 -0.05 -34.00
C SER A 338 -48.32 -0.66 -32.64
#